data_825d27b3f15a10f937c47bf64141ae2e
#
_entry.id   825d27b3f15a10f937c47bf64141ae2e
#
_cell.length_a   1.000
_cell.length_b   1.000
_cell.length_c   1.000
_cell.angle_alpha   90.00
_cell.angle_beta   90.00
_cell.angle_gamma   90.00
#
_symmetry.space_group_name_H-M   'P 1'
#
loop_
_entity.id
_entity.type
_entity.pdbx_description
1 polymer ?
#
loop_
_entity_poly.entity_id
_entity_poly.type
_entity_poly.pdbx_seq_one_letter_code
_entity_poly.pdbx_strand_id
1 'polypeptide(L)'
;MPLQKTYKEGLKSHIADMKNTGPRAGGSITAALFLEEFFNKDIKWAHIDIAGTCWTDKNKGINPSGATGFGVKTLVQWIKNK
;
A
#
# COMPACT_ATOMS: atom_id res chain seq x y z
N MET A 1 -5.06 -9.81 -0.69
CA MET A 1 -5.89 -9.66 0.53
C MET A 1 -7.26 -9.13 0.17
N PRO A 2 -8.34 -9.73 0.65
CA PRO A 2 -9.68 -9.23 0.35
C PRO A 2 -9.93 -7.85 0.93
N LEU A 3 -10.55 -6.97 0.15
CA LEU A 3 -10.89 -5.62 0.60
C LEU A 3 -12.31 -5.62 1.19
N GLN A 4 -12.39 -5.83 2.51
CA GLN A 4 -13.67 -5.83 3.21
C GLN A 4 -14.21 -4.41 3.28
N LYS A 5 -15.36 -4.16 2.66
CA LYS A 5 -15.94 -2.82 2.57
C LYS A 5 -16.31 -2.22 3.93
N THR A 6 -16.52 -3.05 4.94
CA THR A 6 -16.82 -2.58 6.30
C THR A 6 -15.68 -1.75 6.88
N TYR A 7 -14.44 -1.97 6.45
CA TYR A 7 -13.29 -1.19 6.91
C TYR A 7 -13.32 0.27 6.44
N LYS A 8 -14.13 0.60 5.44
CA LYS A 8 -14.28 1.99 4.99
C LYS A 8 -14.83 2.91 6.07
N GLU A 9 -15.55 2.38 7.04
CA GLU A 9 -16.09 3.18 8.14
C GLU A 9 -14.98 3.93 8.89
N GLY A 10 -13.79 3.35 8.97
CA GLY A 10 -12.64 4.00 9.61
C GLY A 10 -12.09 5.20 8.84
N LEU A 11 -12.50 5.38 7.60
CA LEU A 11 -12.03 6.47 6.74
C LEU A 11 -13.04 7.61 6.64
N LYS A 12 -14.17 7.53 7.32
CA LYS A 12 -15.18 8.59 7.29
C LYS A 12 -14.72 9.83 8.06
N SER A 13 -15.05 10.99 7.52
CA SER A 13 -14.71 12.29 8.12
C SER A 13 -15.95 13.17 8.17
N HIS A 14 -16.03 14.02 9.19
CA HIS A 14 -17.09 15.02 9.31
C HIS A 14 -16.83 16.26 8.46
N ILE A 15 -15.58 16.49 8.10
CA ILE A 15 -15.15 17.74 7.46
C ILE A 15 -14.70 17.47 6.03
N ALA A 16 -13.95 16.41 5.81
CA ALA A 16 -13.42 16.04 4.49
C ALA A 16 -14.25 14.93 3.86
N ASP A 17 -13.99 14.66 2.58
CA ASP A 17 -14.62 13.57 1.86
C ASP A 17 -14.31 12.23 2.53
N MET A 18 -13.08 12.08 3.03
CA MET A 18 -12.65 10.92 3.78
C MET A 18 -11.32 11.22 4.48
N LYS A 19 -11.00 10.42 5.51
CA LYS A 19 -9.69 10.47 6.14
C LYS A 19 -8.67 9.75 5.26
N ASN A 20 -7.43 10.24 5.28
CA ASN A 20 -6.34 9.57 4.56
C ASN A 20 -5.65 8.48 5.37
N THR A 21 -5.98 8.35 6.66
CA THR A 21 -5.49 7.26 7.51
C THR A 21 -6.66 6.69 8.30
N GLY A 22 -6.64 5.37 8.47
CA GLY A 22 -7.64 4.67 9.28
C GLY A 22 -7.06 4.23 10.61
N PRO A 23 -7.85 3.43 11.38
CA PRO A 23 -7.34 2.82 12.59
C PRO A 23 -6.14 1.91 12.27
N ARG A 24 -5.32 1.64 13.28
CA ARG A 24 -4.12 0.82 13.12
C ARG A 24 -4.45 -0.62 12.72
N ALA A 25 -5.51 -1.18 13.29
CA ALA A 25 -5.95 -2.53 12.96
C ALA A 25 -6.44 -2.57 11.51
N GLY A 26 -6.03 -3.60 10.77
CA GLY A 26 -6.40 -3.75 9.37
C GLY A 26 -5.81 -2.68 8.45
N GLY A 27 -4.64 -2.12 8.81
CA GLY A 27 -4.03 -0.99 8.10
C GLY A 27 -3.80 -1.23 6.61
N SER A 28 -3.37 -2.43 6.21
CA SER A 28 -3.16 -2.73 4.79
C SER A 28 -4.47 -2.73 4.00
N ILE A 29 -5.57 -3.15 4.64
CA ILE A 29 -6.90 -3.13 4.02
C ILE A 29 -7.40 -1.70 3.87
N THR A 30 -7.30 -0.89 4.92
CA THR A 30 -7.76 0.51 4.88
C THR A 30 -6.94 1.35 3.92
N ALA A 31 -5.63 1.12 3.84
CA ALA A 31 -4.78 1.81 2.88
C ALA A 31 -5.19 1.51 1.44
N ALA A 32 -5.44 0.24 1.12
CA ALA A 32 -5.89 -0.16 -0.20
C ALA A 32 -7.29 0.41 -0.52
N LEU A 33 -8.21 0.39 0.45
CA LEU A 33 -9.55 0.95 0.28
C LEU A 33 -9.53 2.46 0.05
N PHE A 34 -8.63 3.17 0.74
CA PHE A 34 -8.46 4.60 0.52
C PHE A 34 -8.04 4.87 -0.93
N LEU A 35 -7.03 4.17 -1.42
CA LEU A 35 -6.55 4.37 -2.79
C LEU A 35 -7.60 3.95 -3.83
N GLU A 36 -8.38 2.92 -3.55
CA GLU A 36 -9.42 2.45 -4.46
C GLU A 36 -10.44 3.54 -4.82
N GLU A 37 -10.70 4.48 -3.91
CA GLU A 37 -11.65 5.57 -4.15
C GLU A 37 -11.23 6.49 -5.30
N PHE A 38 -9.96 6.50 -5.66
CA PHE A 38 -9.42 7.39 -6.68
C PHE A 38 -9.30 6.73 -8.06
N PHE A 39 -9.69 5.48 -8.20
CA PHE A 39 -9.58 4.74 -9.46
C PHE A 39 -10.92 4.62 -10.16
N ASN A 40 -10.90 4.68 -11.48
CA ASN A 40 -12.05 4.31 -12.29
C ASN A 40 -12.23 2.79 -12.24
N LYS A 41 -13.47 2.33 -12.19
CA LYS A 41 -13.79 0.90 -12.07
C LYS A 41 -13.28 0.07 -13.25
N ASP A 42 -13.05 0.69 -14.40
CA ASP A 42 -12.59 0.01 -15.61
C ASP A 42 -11.07 -0.20 -15.66
N ILE A 43 -10.34 0.39 -14.73
CA ILE A 43 -8.88 0.27 -14.70
C ILE A 43 -8.49 -0.95 -13.87
N LYS A 44 -7.62 -1.78 -14.45
CA LYS A 44 -7.02 -2.88 -13.71
C LYS A 44 -5.96 -2.31 -12.78
N TRP A 45 -6.05 -2.63 -11.51
CA TRP A 45 -5.09 -2.14 -10.52
C TRP A 45 -4.82 -3.19 -9.45
N ALA A 46 -3.72 -2.99 -8.74
CA ALA A 46 -3.35 -3.83 -7.62
C ALA A 46 -2.66 -2.96 -6.56
N HIS A 47 -2.84 -3.33 -5.33
CA HIS A 47 -2.17 -2.69 -4.20
C HIS A 47 -1.15 -3.68 -3.61
N ILE A 48 0.06 -3.21 -3.42
CA ILE A 48 1.14 -3.99 -2.82
C ILE A 48 1.61 -3.26 -1.57
N ASP A 49 1.36 -3.85 -0.41
CA ASP A 49 1.78 -3.27 0.86
C ASP A 49 3.19 -3.75 1.19
N ILE A 50 4.13 -2.82 1.23
CA ILE A 50 5.53 -3.10 1.52
C ILE A 50 5.99 -2.54 2.87
N ALA A 51 5.06 -2.10 3.70
CA ALA A 51 5.39 -1.43 4.96
C ALA A 51 6.30 -2.27 5.86
N GLY A 52 6.10 -3.60 5.85
CA GLY A 52 6.91 -4.50 6.67
C GLY A 52 8.31 -4.80 6.12
N THR A 53 8.59 -4.45 4.87
CA THR A 53 9.83 -4.83 4.19
C THR A 53 10.61 -3.66 3.62
N CYS A 54 10.07 -2.44 3.69
CA CYS A 54 10.67 -1.29 3.02
C CYS A 54 11.83 -0.65 3.79
N TRP A 55 12.05 -1.04 5.04
CA TRP A 55 13.05 -0.42 5.90
C TRP A 55 13.83 -1.46 6.70
N THR A 56 15.11 -1.20 6.93
CA THR A 56 15.95 -2.01 7.81
C THR A 56 16.87 -1.11 8.63
N ASP A 57 17.10 -1.46 9.89
CA ASP A 57 17.99 -0.76 10.77
C ASP A 57 19.42 -1.34 10.74
N LYS A 58 19.63 -2.43 10.01
CA LYS A 58 20.91 -3.13 9.97
C LYS A 58 21.42 -3.26 8.54
N ASN A 59 22.75 -3.13 8.37
CA ASN A 59 23.39 -3.44 7.11
C ASN A 59 23.37 -4.94 6.88
N LYS A 60 22.96 -5.37 5.69
CA LYS A 60 22.98 -6.78 5.28
C LYS A 60 23.52 -6.88 3.85
N GLY A 61 24.75 -7.36 3.69
CA GLY A 61 25.33 -7.52 2.37
C GLY A 61 25.34 -6.23 1.58
N ILE A 62 24.63 -6.21 0.46
CA ILE A 62 24.52 -5.02 -0.40
C ILE A 62 23.47 -4.01 0.08
N ASN A 63 22.71 -4.36 1.14
CA ASN A 63 21.63 -3.49 1.63
C ASN A 63 22.11 -2.70 2.85
N PRO A 64 22.38 -1.40 2.72
CA PRO A 64 22.67 -0.56 3.87
C PRO A 64 21.44 -0.37 4.75
N SER A 65 21.65 0.13 5.97
CA SER A 65 20.51 0.50 6.81
C SER A 65 19.68 1.60 6.12
N GLY A 66 18.39 1.61 6.37
CA GLY A 66 17.45 2.56 5.76
C GLY A 66 16.48 1.89 4.81
N ALA A 67 16.13 2.58 3.75
CA ALA A 67 15.20 2.07 2.74
C ALA A 67 15.80 0.87 2.01
N THR A 68 15.02 -0.20 1.91
CA THR A 68 15.48 -1.46 1.31
C THR A 68 15.34 -1.52 -0.20
N GLY A 69 14.46 -0.70 -0.78
CA GLY A 69 14.12 -0.81 -2.19
C GLY A 69 13.35 -2.08 -2.53
N PHE A 70 12.71 -2.71 -1.52
CA PHE A 70 11.95 -3.94 -1.73
C PHE A 70 10.93 -3.78 -2.86
N GLY A 71 10.95 -4.72 -3.78
CA GLY A 71 9.99 -4.76 -4.89
C GLY A 71 10.39 -3.97 -6.12
N VAL A 72 11.37 -3.06 -6.04
CA VAL A 72 11.77 -2.22 -7.18
C VAL A 72 12.24 -3.06 -8.37
N LYS A 73 13.18 -3.97 -8.14
CA LYS A 73 13.70 -4.83 -9.21
C LYS A 73 12.61 -5.72 -9.80
N THR A 74 11.76 -6.26 -8.94
CA THR A 74 10.65 -7.12 -9.36
C THR A 74 9.69 -6.37 -10.26
N LEU A 75 9.30 -5.16 -9.89
CA LEU A 75 8.38 -4.34 -10.67
C LEU A 75 8.99 -3.91 -12.01
N VAL A 76 10.27 -3.54 -12.01
CA VAL A 76 10.97 -3.19 -13.25
C VAL A 76 11.00 -4.37 -14.20
N GLN A 77 11.32 -5.56 -13.71
CA GLN A 77 11.36 -6.77 -14.52
C GLN A 77 9.97 -7.13 -15.06
N TRP A 78 8.95 -6.98 -14.24
CA TRP A 78 7.58 -7.25 -14.66
C TRP A 78 7.14 -6.31 -15.79
N ILE A 79 7.46 -5.03 -15.69
CA ILE A 79 7.13 -4.06 -16.72
C ILE A 79 7.88 -4.36 -18.02
N LYS A 80 9.16 -4.73 -17.93
CA LYS A 80 9.96 -5.08 -19.10
C LYS A 80 9.42 -6.28 -19.87
N ASN A 81 8.78 -7.19 -19.18
CA ASN A 81 8.26 -8.43 -19.78
C ASN A 81 6.85 -8.29 -20.36
N LYS A 82 6.29 -7.11 -20.31
CA LYS A 82 4.96 -6.86 -20.88
C LYS A 82 4.98 -6.52 -22.35
#